data_93c7740c39e2535ff717ff74c8050f99
#
_entry.id   93c7740c39e2535ff717ff74c8050f99
#
_cell.length_a   1.000
_cell.length_b   1.000
_cell.length_c   1.000
_cell.angle_alpha   90.00
_cell.angle_beta   90.00
_cell.angle_gamma   90.00
#
_symmetry.space_group_name_H-M   'P 1'
#
loop_
_entity.id
_entity.type
_entity.pdbx_description
1 polymer ?
#
loop_
_entity_poly.entity_id
_entity_poly.type
_entity_poly.pdbx_seq_one_letter_code
_entity_poly.pdbx_strand_id
1 'polypeptide(L)'
;MSYRKEQLLTERQQDFLASLEHHDFIPGQASKEDLAAMLNAILKESIHGICFSMYEDGQEPGDHITEEQVRRRLNILKPHIKWVRSFSCIEGNEFVPKVAKELGIKTLVGAWIGDDPEKNREELNALIELANKGLVDIAAVGNEVLYRDDIPLEDLKDHLREVRTEVPNHIPVGYVDAYYEFTVHPDLTELCDVILSNCYPFWESCHIDYSLAHMQQMYGQALSAANGKKVIITETGWPSKGENLGAAQPSDENFLKFFINTQNWCKKAGIESFYFSSFDESWKVGDEGIVGAYWGIWDKNEKLKY
;
A
#
# COMPACT_ATOMS: atom_id res chain seq x y z
N MET A 1 7.29 -15.34 12.82
CA MET A 1 7.53 -13.94 13.23
C MET A 1 6.31 -13.37 13.91
N SER A 2 6.51 -12.61 14.97
CA SER A 2 5.43 -11.93 15.67
C SER A 2 5.09 -10.64 14.94
N TYR A 3 4.45 -10.74 13.79
CA TYR A 3 4.01 -9.58 13.07
C TYR A 3 3.04 -8.78 13.95
N ARG A 4 3.47 -7.60 14.43
CA ARG A 4 2.64 -6.56 15.07
C ARG A 4 1.89 -6.95 16.36
N LYS A 5 2.37 -7.89 17.16
CA LYS A 5 1.74 -8.20 18.46
C LYS A 5 1.59 -7.01 19.40
N GLU A 6 2.51 -6.05 19.33
CA GLU A 6 2.49 -4.84 20.16
C GLU A 6 1.47 -3.79 19.71
N GLN A 7 0.88 -3.97 18.54
CA GLN A 7 -0.05 -3.02 17.91
C GLN A 7 -1.48 -3.54 17.80
N LEU A 8 -1.74 -4.76 18.28
CA LEU A 8 -3.10 -5.29 18.28
C LEU A 8 -3.99 -4.41 19.16
N LEU A 9 -5.16 -4.06 18.65
CA LEU A 9 -6.16 -3.33 19.40
C LEU A 9 -6.53 -4.09 20.68
N THR A 10 -6.39 -3.43 21.81
CA THR A 10 -6.85 -3.94 23.11
C THR A 10 -8.38 -4.01 23.13
N GLU A 11 -8.97 -4.78 24.05
CA GLU A 11 -10.43 -4.80 24.24
C GLU A 11 -11.00 -3.40 24.44
N ARG A 12 -10.34 -2.55 25.24
CA ARG A 12 -10.75 -1.16 25.45
C ARG A 12 -10.77 -0.32 24.18
N GLN A 13 -9.81 -0.53 23.29
CA GLN A 13 -9.77 0.16 21.98
C GLN A 13 -10.86 -0.37 21.05
N GLN A 14 -11.12 -1.68 21.06
CA GLN A 14 -12.25 -2.27 20.32
C GLN A 14 -13.60 -1.69 20.81
N ASP A 15 -13.80 -1.62 22.13
CA ASP A 15 -15.01 -1.03 22.74
C ASP A 15 -15.16 0.44 22.36
N PHE A 16 -14.05 1.19 22.34
CA PHE A 16 -14.08 2.60 21.93
C PHE A 16 -14.48 2.71 20.45
N LEU A 17 -13.89 1.93 19.55
CA LEU A 17 -14.27 1.93 18.14
C LEU A 17 -15.74 1.55 17.96
N ALA A 18 -16.24 0.58 18.72
CA ALA A 18 -17.66 0.21 18.72
C ALA A 18 -18.60 1.31 19.17
N SER A 19 -18.11 2.24 20.00
CA SER A 19 -18.90 3.38 20.49
C SER A 19 -19.01 4.55 19.50
N LEU A 20 -18.18 4.57 18.44
CA LEU A 20 -18.22 5.62 17.43
C LEU A 20 -19.43 5.46 16.50
N GLU A 21 -19.99 6.58 16.03
CA GLU A 21 -20.98 6.53 14.95
C GLU A 21 -20.31 6.06 13.65
N HIS A 22 -20.80 4.94 13.12
CA HIS A 22 -20.26 4.36 11.89
C HIS A 22 -21.03 4.91 10.69
N HIS A 23 -20.32 5.60 9.81
CA HIS A 23 -20.82 5.91 8.47
C HIS A 23 -20.44 4.79 7.52
N ASP A 24 -21.28 3.77 7.42
CA ASP A 24 -21.15 2.74 6.43
C ASP A 24 -21.64 3.25 5.06
N PHE A 25 -20.84 3.05 4.01
CA PHE A 25 -21.24 3.35 2.63
C PHE A 25 -22.02 2.19 1.99
N ILE A 26 -22.24 1.13 2.73
CA ILE A 26 -22.95 -0.07 2.30
C ILE A 26 -24.37 -0.04 2.86
N PRO A 27 -25.41 -0.21 2.02
CA PRO A 27 -26.78 -0.35 2.50
C PRO A 27 -26.89 -1.55 3.46
N GLY A 28 -27.56 -1.38 4.59
CA GLY A 28 -27.83 -2.50 5.50
C GLY A 28 -28.52 -3.66 4.76
N GLN A 29 -28.05 -4.91 4.94
CA GLN A 29 -28.51 -6.13 4.29
C GLN A 29 -28.06 -6.32 2.83
N ALA A 30 -26.98 -5.69 2.37
CA ALA A 30 -26.40 -5.97 1.04
C ALA A 30 -25.94 -7.44 0.96
N SER A 31 -26.37 -8.15 -0.09
CA SER A 31 -25.88 -9.50 -0.39
C SER A 31 -24.44 -9.45 -0.92
N LYS A 32 -23.75 -10.61 -0.98
CA LYS A 32 -22.41 -10.69 -1.59
C LYS A 32 -22.44 -10.23 -3.05
N GLU A 33 -23.48 -10.53 -3.77
CA GLU A 33 -23.71 -10.10 -5.17
C GLU A 33 -23.85 -8.58 -5.27
N ASP A 34 -24.56 -7.94 -4.33
CA ASP A 34 -24.67 -6.47 -4.25
C ASP A 34 -23.31 -5.83 -3.97
N LEU A 35 -22.54 -6.39 -3.04
CA LEU A 35 -21.18 -5.92 -2.72
C LEU A 35 -20.25 -6.08 -3.94
N ALA A 36 -20.29 -7.19 -4.65
CA ALA A 36 -19.53 -7.41 -5.87
C ALA A 36 -19.91 -6.39 -6.96
N ALA A 37 -21.20 -6.10 -7.13
CA ALA A 37 -21.66 -5.08 -8.06
C ALA A 37 -21.15 -3.67 -7.68
N MET A 38 -21.13 -3.35 -6.38
CA MET A 38 -20.58 -2.07 -5.89
C MET A 38 -19.07 -1.95 -6.15
N LEU A 39 -18.27 -3.01 -5.86
CA LEU A 39 -16.85 -3.05 -6.21
C LEU A 39 -16.64 -2.80 -7.70
N ASN A 40 -17.38 -3.51 -8.55
CA ASN A 40 -17.28 -3.35 -10.00
C ASN A 40 -17.65 -1.92 -10.47
N ALA A 41 -18.63 -1.29 -9.82
CA ALA A 41 -19.00 0.10 -10.12
C ALA A 41 -17.87 1.06 -9.77
N ILE A 42 -17.22 0.87 -8.60
CA ILE A 42 -16.06 1.67 -8.16
C ILE A 42 -14.89 1.49 -9.15
N LEU A 43 -14.57 0.26 -9.54
CA LEU A 43 -13.49 -0.02 -10.49
C LEU A 43 -13.74 0.58 -11.89
N LYS A 44 -15.01 0.66 -12.34
CA LYS A 44 -15.37 1.34 -13.59
C LYS A 44 -15.11 2.84 -13.57
N GLU A 45 -15.20 3.47 -12.41
CA GLU A 45 -14.90 4.90 -12.25
C GLU A 45 -13.40 5.17 -12.05
N SER A 46 -12.59 4.13 -11.93
CA SER A 46 -11.16 4.12 -11.61
C SER A 46 -10.86 4.62 -10.19
N ILE A 47 -10.22 3.79 -9.40
CA ILE A 47 -9.67 4.16 -8.09
C ILE A 47 -8.42 5.04 -8.24
N HIS A 48 -8.00 5.70 -7.15
CA HIS A 48 -6.79 6.52 -7.19
C HIS A 48 -5.58 5.67 -7.55
N GLY A 49 -5.26 4.63 -6.79
CA GLY A 49 -4.07 3.81 -7.03
C GLY A 49 -4.15 2.41 -6.48
N ILE A 50 -3.23 1.58 -6.93
CA ILE A 50 -3.10 0.19 -6.50
C ILE A 50 -1.62 -0.18 -6.29
N CYS A 51 -1.34 -0.99 -5.28
CA CYS A 51 -0.06 -1.65 -5.10
C CYS A 51 0.08 -2.76 -6.13
N PHE A 52 1.16 -2.74 -6.91
CA PHE A 52 1.34 -3.63 -8.03
C PHE A 52 2.01 -4.92 -7.62
N SER A 53 1.30 -6.01 -7.76
CA SER A 53 1.79 -7.37 -7.61
C SER A 53 2.31 -7.84 -8.96
N MET A 54 3.64 -7.84 -9.15
CA MET A 54 4.23 -8.17 -10.45
C MET A 54 4.53 -9.66 -10.63
N TYR A 55 4.64 -10.40 -9.53
CA TYR A 55 5.02 -11.82 -9.54
C TYR A 55 3.86 -12.74 -9.90
N GLU A 56 4.08 -13.67 -10.80
CA GLU A 56 3.15 -14.75 -11.13
C GLU A 56 3.26 -15.91 -10.13
N ASP A 57 2.35 -16.86 -10.23
CA ASP A 57 2.38 -18.06 -9.40
C ASP A 57 3.70 -18.82 -9.60
N GLY A 58 4.44 -19.05 -8.51
CA GLY A 58 5.77 -19.68 -8.53
C GLY A 58 6.95 -18.70 -8.70
N GLN A 59 6.69 -17.40 -8.79
CA GLN A 59 7.71 -16.37 -8.74
C GLN A 59 7.69 -15.64 -7.36
N GLU A 60 8.85 -15.08 -6.98
CA GLU A 60 9.03 -14.35 -5.71
C GLU A 60 10.06 -13.21 -5.90
N PRO A 61 10.23 -12.29 -4.94
CA PRO A 61 11.30 -11.29 -4.95
C PRO A 61 12.68 -11.94 -5.11
N GLY A 62 13.48 -11.39 -6.03
CA GLY A 62 14.74 -11.98 -6.49
C GLY A 62 14.65 -12.64 -7.87
N ASP A 63 13.45 -13.01 -8.31
CA ASP A 63 13.24 -13.46 -9.70
C ASP A 63 13.26 -12.27 -10.66
N HIS A 64 13.90 -12.47 -11.81
CA HIS A 64 13.92 -11.46 -12.86
C HIS A 64 12.62 -11.45 -13.65
N ILE A 65 11.84 -10.36 -13.50
CA ILE A 65 10.55 -10.18 -14.17
C ILE A 65 10.74 -9.48 -15.52
N THR A 66 10.03 -9.94 -16.54
CA THR A 66 10.12 -9.38 -17.89
C THR A 66 9.22 -8.17 -18.09
N GLU A 67 9.62 -7.24 -18.98
CA GLU A 67 8.79 -6.11 -19.37
C GLU A 67 7.44 -6.55 -19.97
N GLU A 68 7.41 -7.66 -20.70
CA GLU A 68 6.18 -8.20 -21.27
C GLU A 68 5.18 -8.64 -20.20
N GLN A 69 5.65 -9.29 -19.13
CA GLN A 69 4.82 -9.67 -17.97
C GLN A 69 4.24 -8.44 -17.28
N VAL A 70 5.07 -7.43 -17.00
CA VAL A 70 4.62 -6.16 -16.41
C VAL A 70 3.59 -5.49 -17.30
N ARG A 71 3.83 -5.41 -18.61
CA ARG A 71 2.93 -4.80 -19.59
C ARG A 71 1.58 -5.50 -19.65
N ARG A 72 1.58 -6.82 -19.65
CA ARG A 72 0.34 -7.62 -19.66
C ARG A 72 -0.50 -7.30 -18.42
N ARG A 73 0.12 -7.36 -17.22
CA ARG A 73 -0.57 -7.12 -15.96
C ARG A 73 -1.06 -5.67 -15.82
N LEU A 74 -0.23 -4.69 -16.19
CA LEU A 74 -0.67 -3.29 -16.17
C LEU A 74 -1.80 -2.98 -17.16
N ASN A 75 -1.87 -3.67 -18.30
CA ASN A 75 -3.00 -3.52 -19.23
C ASN A 75 -4.32 -4.01 -18.63
N ILE A 76 -4.31 -5.02 -17.76
CA ILE A 76 -5.51 -5.46 -17.02
C ILE A 76 -5.96 -4.36 -16.06
N LEU A 77 -5.04 -3.71 -15.37
CA LEU A 77 -5.33 -2.72 -14.36
C LEU A 77 -5.69 -1.35 -14.93
N LYS A 78 -5.12 -0.98 -16.08
CA LYS A 78 -5.26 0.34 -16.72
C LYS A 78 -6.68 0.92 -16.75
N PRO A 79 -7.75 0.16 -17.06
CA PRO A 79 -9.11 0.71 -17.06
C PRO A 79 -9.64 1.09 -15.68
N HIS A 80 -8.96 0.66 -14.61
CA HIS A 80 -9.46 0.66 -13.24
C HIS A 80 -8.70 1.54 -12.28
N ILE A 81 -7.53 2.07 -12.70
CA ILE A 81 -6.62 2.82 -11.82
C ILE A 81 -6.09 4.08 -12.50
N LYS A 82 -5.68 5.06 -11.69
CA LYS A 82 -4.97 6.26 -12.16
C LYS A 82 -3.48 6.21 -11.83
N TRP A 83 -3.11 5.52 -10.75
CA TRP A 83 -1.76 5.38 -10.25
C TRP A 83 -1.40 3.92 -9.99
N VAL A 84 -0.11 3.62 -10.11
CA VAL A 84 0.47 2.36 -9.69
C VAL A 84 1.61 2.61 -8.71
N ARG A 85 1.72 1.76 -7.69
CA ARG A 85 2.83 1.76 -6.75
C ARG A 85 3.67 0.51 -6.93
N SER A 86 5.00 0.67 -7.09
CA SER A 86 6.02 -0.38 -7.03
C SER A 86 6.85 -0.28 -5.76
N PHE A 87 7.52 -1.37 -5.39
CA PHE A 87 8.23 -1.49 -4.12
C PHE A 87 9.74 -1.52 -4.26
N SER A 88 10.25 -1.80 -5.46
CA SER A 88 11.66 -1.92 -5.80
C SER A 88 11.93 -1.28 -7.16
N CYS A 89 13.19 -1.06 -7.48
CA CYS A 89 13.69 -0.45 -8.72
C CYS A 89 14.60 -1.37 -9.53
N ILE A 90 14.84 -2.60 -9.08
CA ILE A 90 15.74 -3.60 -9.69
C ILE A 90 15.00 -4.91 -10.01
N GLU A 91 15.68 -5.88 -10.60
CA GLU A 91 15.15 -7.24 -10.84
C GLU A 91 13.86 -7.28 -11.68
N GLY A 92 13.70 -6.34 -12.62
CA GLY A 92 12.50 -6.20 -13.46
C GLY A 92 11.48 -5.19 -12.93
N ASN A 93 11.60 -4.69 -11.69
CA ASN A 93 10.74 -3.63 -11.16
C ASN A 93 10.92 -2.29 -11.92
N GLU A 94 12.09 -2.05 -12.50
CA GLU A 94 12.38 -0.87 -13.34
C GLU A 94 11.47 -0.79 -14.58
N PHE A 95 10.87 -1.89 -15.00
CA PHE A 95 9.89 -1.88 -16.10
C PHE A 95 8.55 -1.31 -15.67
N VAL A 96 8.20 -1.33 -14.38
CA VAL A 96 6.89 -0.84 -13.90
C VAL A 96 6.70 0.63 -14.23
N PRO A 97 7.56 1.58 -13.82
CA PRO A 97 7.38 2.98 -14.14
C PRO A 97 7.50 3.27 -15.64
N LYS A 98 8.35 2.55 -16.37
CA LYS A 98 8.48 2.67 -17.82
C LYS A 98 7.16 2.33 -18.53
N VAL A 99 6.61 1.16 -18.27
CA VAL A 99 5.36 0.70 -18.90
C VAL A 99 4.16 1.54 -18.43
N ALA A 100 4.11 1.91 -17.15
CA ALA A 100 3.07 2.78 -16.62
C ALA A 100 3.03 4.12 -17.38
N LYS A 101 4.18 4.74 -17.60
CA LYS A 101 4.31 5.99 -18.38
C LYS A 101 3.75 5.85 -19.80
N GLU A 102 4.09 4.77 -20.49
CA GLU A 102 3.58 4.47 -21.84
C GLU A 102 2.06 4.28 -21.85
N LEU A 103 1.51 3.72 -20.80
CA LEU A 103 0.08 3.48 -20.63
C LEU A 103 -0.69 4.72 -20.12
N GLY A 104 0.01 5.80 -19.74
CA GLY A 104 -0.59 7.00 -19.16
C GLY A 104 -1.03 6.83 -17.70
N ILE A 105 -0.44 5.87 -16.97
CA ILE A 105 -0.64 5.64 -15.55
C ILE A 105 0.45 6.36 -14.78
N LYS A 106 0.11 7.10 -13.72
CA LYS A 106 1.07 7.75 -12.83
C LYS A 106 1.71 6.76 -11.86
N THR A 107 2.88 7.12 -11.33
CA THR A 107 3.69 6.18 -10.55
C THR A 107 4.11 6.74 -9.19
N LEU A 108 3.99 5.89 -8.17
CA LEU A 108 4.73 5.98 -6.92
C LEU A 108 5.76 4.85 -6.95
N VAL A 109 7.04 5.20 -7.07
CA VAL A 109 8.14 4.24 -7.24
C VAL A 109 8.94 4.17 -5.95
N GLY A 110 9.05 2.98 -5.37
CA GLY A 110 9.79 2.73 -4.16
C GLY A 110 11.16 2.09 -4.42
N ALA A 111 12.19 2.56 -3.74
CA ALA A 111 13.43 1.83 -3.55
C ALA A 111 13.27 0.94 -2.32
N TRP A 112 13.51 -0.36 -2.44
CA TRP A 112 13.50 -1.27 -1.30
C TRP A 112 14.78 -1.13 -0.49
N ILE A 113 14.65 -0.70 0.75
CA ILE A 113 15.77 -0.58 1.69
C ILE A 113 15.64 -1.68 2.73
N GLY A 114 16.70 -2.46 2.90
CA GLY A 114 16.81 -3.57 3.84
C GLY A 114 18.16 -3.58 4.55
N ASP A 115 18.52 -4.71 5.10
CA ASP A 115 19.77 -4.93 5.86
C ASP A 115 21.03 -5.16 4.99
N ASP A 116 20.87 -5.22 3.66
CA ASP A 116 21.96 -5.38 2.70
C ASP A 116 22.39 -4.02 2.10
N PRO A 117 23.54 -3.44 2.51
CA PRO A 117 23.97 -2.12 2.03
C PRO A 117 24.28 -2.07 0.52
N GLU A 118 24.70 -3.18 -0.09
CA GLU A 118 25.01 -3.23 -1.53
C GLU A 118 23.70 -3.17 -2.33
N LYS A 119 22.70 -3.95 -1.95
CA LYS A 119 21.36 -3.88 -2.55
C LYS A 119 20.71 -2.51 -2.32
N ASN A 120 20.81 -1.94 -1.12
CA ASN A 120 20.31 -0.60 -0.84
C ASN A 120 20.92 0.44 -1.81
N ARG A 121 22.22 0.33 -2.08
CA ARG A 121 22.90 1.23 -3.03
C ARG A 121 22.41 1.04 -4.46
N GLU A 122 22.19 -0.21 -4.90
CA GLU A 122 21.62 -0.49 -6.23
C GLU A 122 20.21 0.08 -6.37
N GLU A 123 19.36 -0.11 -5.38
CA GLU A 123 17.98 0.41 -5.34
C GLU A 123 17.94 1.94 -5.39
N LEU A 124 18.75 2.63 -4.59
CA LEU A 124 18.82 4.09 -4.58
C LEU A 124 19.31 4.65 -5.93
N ASN A 125 20.36 4.05 -6.49
CA ASN A 125 20.88 4.46 -7.80
C ASN A 125 19.82 4.27 -8.91
N ALA A 126 19.11 3.14 -8.88
CA ALA A 126 18.05 2.85 -9.83
C ALA A 126 16.86 3.82 -9.69
N LEU A 127 16.42 4.14 -8.46
CA LEU A 127 15.37 5.12 -8.21
C LEU A 127 15.75 6.51 -8.77
N ILE A 128 16.97 6.97 -8.49
CA ILE A 128 17.50 8.25 -8.97
C ILE A 128 17.54 8.26 -10.51
N GLU A 129 18.02 7.18 -11.13
CA GLU A 129 18.07 7.05 -12.58
C GLU A 129 16.68 7.10 -13.22
N LEU A 130 15.71 6.35 -12.68
CA LEU A 130 14.32 6.34 -13.14
C LEU A 130 13.67 7.74 -13.01
N ALA A 131 13.90 8.42 -11.89
CA ALA A 131 13.41 9.77 -11.65
C ALA A 131 13.98 10.77 -12.66
N ASN A 132 15.29 10.73 -12.92
CA ASN A 132 15.96 11.59 -13.89
C ASN A 132 15.55 11.29 -15.34
N LYS A 133 15.08 10.09 -15.64
CA LYS A 133 14.44 9.75 -16.92
C LYS A 133 12.99 10.22 -17.03
N GLY A 134 12.44 10.86 -16.01
CA GLY A 134 11.05 11.35 -15.96
C GLY A 134 10.01 10.23 -15.89
N LEU A 135 10.35 9.10 -15.27
CA LEU A 135 9.49 7.93 -15.13
C LEU A 135 8.81 7.85 -13.76
N VAL A 136 9.15 8.74 -12.83
CA VAL A 136 8.68 8.76 -11.45
C VAL A 136 7.85 10.01 -11.20
N ASP A 137 6.61 9.84 -10.69
CA ASP A 137 5.78 10.97 -10.25
C ASP A 137 5.94 11.24 -8.75
N ILE A 138 6.16 10.21 -7.92
CA ILE A 138 6.50 10.29 -6.50
C ILE A 138 7.58 9.25 -6.22
N ALA A 139 8.67 9.65 -5.54
CA ALA A 139 9.75 8.77 -5.13
C ALA A 139 9.60 8.37 -3.66
N ALA A 140 9.67 7.08 -3.35
CA ALA A 140 9.65 6.56 -1.99
C ALA A 140 10.99 5.91 -1.66
N VAL A 141 11.60 6.32 -0.56
CA VAL A 141 12.88 5.77 -0.07
C VAL A 141 12.60 4.84 1.10
N GLY A 142 12.59 3.55 0.82
CA GLY A 142 12.27 2.50 1.80
C GLY A 142 10.77 2.27 1.99
N ASN A 143 10.45 1.08 2.47
CA ASN A 143 9.12 0.66 2.89
C ASN A 143 9.20 -0.06 4.23
N GLU A 144 8.58 0.46 5.27
CA GLU A 144 8.51 -0.12 6.62
C GLU A 144 9.90 -0.49 7.22
N VAL A 145 10.91 0.30 6.90
CA VAL A 145 12.31 0.05 7.29
C VAL A 145 12.49 0.15 8.80
N LEU A 146 11.90 1.18 9.43
CA LEU A 146 11.94 1.36 10.88
C LEU A 146 11.03 0.36 11.58
N TYR A 147 9.89 0.07 11.00
CA TYR A 147 8.97 -0.95 11.48
C TYR A 147 9.64 -2.35 11.55
N ARG A 148 10.45 -2.72 10.55
CA ARG A 148 11.21 -3.99 10.51
C ARG A 148 12.55 -3.93 11.24
N ASP A 149 13.00 -2.73 11.64
CA ASP A 149 14.33 -2.51 12.24
C ASP A 149 15.49 -2.95 11.32
N ASP A 150 15.35 -2.67 10.01
CA ASP A 150 16.32 -3.09 8.98
C ASP A 150 17.63 -2.30 9.05
N ILE A 151 17.55 -0.98 9.19
CA ILE A 151 18.72 -0.08 9.32
C ILE A 151 18.45 1.03 10.36
N PRO A 152 19.51 1.65 10.90
CA PRO A 152 19.38 2.79 11.81
C PRO A 152 18.66 3.98 11.18
N LEU A 153 17.89 4.72 11.99
CA LEU A 153 17.17 5.93 11.57
C LEU A 153 18.06 6.96 10.85
N GLU A 154 19.30 7.17 11.32
CA GLU A 154 20.19 8.15 10.69
C GLU A 154 20.61 7.72 9.28
N ASP A 155 20.86 6.43 9.06
CA ASP A 155 21.20 5.91 7.73
C ASP A 155 20.02 6.08 6.77
N LEU A 156 18.79 5.82 7.21
CA LEU A 156 17.58 6.08 6.43
C LEU A 156 17.43 7.58 6.09
N LYS A 157 17.71 8.46 7.05
CA LYS A 157 17.67 9.91 6.83
C LYS A 157 18.72 10.36 5.82
N ASP A 158 19.90 9.75 5.82
CA ASP A 158 20.95 10.03 4.84
C ASP A 158 20.54 9.58 3.44
N HIS A 159 19.91 8.42 3.29
CA HIS A 159 19.34 7.98 2.02
C HIS A 159 18.25 8.94 1.50
N LEU A 160 17.37 9.42 2.37
CA LEU A 160 16.36 10.42 1.99
C LEU A 160 16.99 11.73 1.53
N ARG A 161 18.02 12.25 2.23
CA ARG A 161 18.74 13.47 1.85
C ARG A 161 19.42 13.33 0.49
N GLU A 162 20.06 12.18 0.26
CA GLU A 162 20.71 11.85 -1.01
C GLU A 162 19.70 11.87 -2.16
N VAL A 163 18.62 11.09 -2.06
CA VAL A 163 17.61 11.03 -3.13
C VAL A 163 17.00 12.40 -3.41
N ARG A 164 16.65 13.19 -2.37
CA ARG A 164 16.13 14.55 -2.56
C ARG A 164 17.09 15.47 -3.29
N THR A 165 18.39 15.29 -3.15
CA THR A 165 19.42 16.10 -3.81
C THR A 165 19.60 15.71 -5.26
N GLU A 166 19.47 14.43 -5.59
CA GLU A 166 19.81 13.85 -6.89
C GLU A 166 18.61 13.77 -7.86
N VAL A 167 17.37 13.80 -7.34
CA VAL A 167 16.17 13.76 -8.19
C VAL A 167 15.68 15.16 -8.56
N PRO A 168 14.94 15.31 -9.69
CA PRO A 168 14.37 16.60 -10.08
C PRO A 168 13.45 17.20 -9.00
N ASN A 169 13.60 18.50 -8.71
CA ASN A 169 12.89 19.19 -7.62
C ASN A 169 11.35 19.13 -7.69
N HIS A 170 10.77 18.79 -8.82
CA HIS A 170 9.32 18.67 -8.98
C HIS A 170 8.78 17.29 -8.56
N ILE A 171 9.66 16.32 -8.30
CA ILE A 171 9.30 14.99 -7.83
C ILE A 171 9.30 15.00 -6.31
N PRO A 172 8.14 14.83 -5.65
CA PRO A 172 8.09 14.69 -4.20
C PRO A 172 8.82 13.42 -3.74
N VAL A 173 9.65 13.54 -2.71
CA VAL A 173 10.34 12.43 -2.08
C VAL A 173 9.73 12.19 -0.70
N GLY A 174 9.41 10.94 -0.38
CA GLY A 174 8.89 10.53 0.90
C GLY A 174 9.45 9.20 1.38
N TYR A 175 9.09 8.86 2.59
CA TYR A 175 9.34 7.57 3.22
C TYR A 175 8.02 6.86 3.46
N VAL A 176 7.97 5.55 3.30
CA VAL A 176 6.78 4.73 3.53
C VAL A 176 6.92 3.95 4.81
N ASP A 177 6.00 4.16 5.76
CA ASP A 177 5.92 3.33 6.95
C ASP A 177 4.52 3.34 7.57
N ALA A 178 4.34 2.59 8.65
CA ALA A 178 3.13 2.58 9.44
C ALA A 178 2.80 4.01 9.95
N TYR A 179 1.54 4.34 9.98
CA TYR A 179 1.01 5.67 10.25
C TYR A 179 1.57 6.34 11.54
N TYR A 180 1.93 5.57 12.55
CA TYR A 180 2.44 6.07 13.84
C TYR A 180 3.92 6.41 13.82
N GLU A 181 4.71 5.86 12.89
CA GLU A 181 6.16 6.14 12.79
C GLU A 181 6.43 7.62 12.56
N PHE A 182 5.57 8.31 11.83
CA PHE A 182 5.67 9.75 11.61
C PHE A 182 5.45 10.59 12.87
N THR A 183 4.74 10.06 13.86
CA THR A 183 4.60 10.69 15.18
C THR A 183 5.82 10.43 16.06
N VAL A 184 6.38 9.23 15.97
CA VAL A 184 7.56 8.81 16.76
C VAL A 184 8.84 9.50 16.27
N HIS A 185 8.93 9.74 14.95
CA HIS A 185 10.10 10.31 14.28
C HIS A 185 9.80 11.62 13.54
N PRO A 186 9.54 12.73 14.28
CA PRO A 186 9.18 14.01 13.65
C PRO A 186 10.29 14.61 12.79
N ASP A 187 11.55 14.35 13.09
CA ASP A 187 12.71 14.79 12.31
C ASP A 187 12.82 14.06 10.96
N LEU A 188 12.41 12.78 10.89
CA LEU A 188 12.23 12.05 9.63
C LEU A 188 11.07 12.65 8.81
N THR A 189 9.96 12.95 9.48
CA THR A 189 8.80 13.61 8.85
C THR A 189 9.18 14.94 8.21
N GLU A 190 10.07 15.71 8.83
CA GLU A 190 10.57 16.98 8.27
C GLU A 190 11.36 16.82 6.98
N LEU A 191 12.08 15.71 6.80
CA LEU A 191 12.85 15.42 5.59
C LEU A 191 11.97 15.03 4.40
N CYS A 192 10.76 14.53 4.62
CA CYS A 192 9.85 14.12 3.57
C CYS A 192 9.12 15.31 2.95
N ASP A 193 8.95 15.33 1.62
CA ASP A 193 8.07 16.28 0.93
C ASP A 193 6.60 15.87 1.01
N VAL A 194 6.35 14.58 1.14
CA VAL A 194 5.05 13.93 1.23
C VAL A 194 5.11 12.80 2.26
N ILE A 195 4.05 12.64 3.05
CA ILE A 195 3.94 11.57 4.03
C ILE A 195 3.23 10.38 3.39
N LEU A 196 3.92 9.24 3.37
CA LEU A 196 3.50 8.01 2.70
C LEU A 196 3.16 6.96 3.77
N SER A 197 1.87 6.85 4.12
CA SER A 197 1.44 6.16 5.32
C SER A 197 0.74 4.83 5.00
N ASN A 198 1.22 3.73 5.56
CA ASN A 198 0.55 2.44 5.56
C ASN A 198 -0.48 2.37 6.69
N CYS A 199 -1.71 1.97 6.36
CA CYS A 199 -2.83 1.91 7.29
C CYS A 199 -3.58 0.57 7.15
N TYR A 200 -3.40 -0.34 8.10
CA TYR A 200 -3.96 -1.68 8.05
C TYR A 200 -4.79 -2.05 9.28
N PRO A 201 -6.09 -1.75 9.32
CA PRO A 201 -6.95 -2.22 10.40
C PRO A 201 -6.92 -3.74 10.61
N PHE A 202 -6.73 -4.51 9.53
CA PHE A 202 -6.62 -5.97 9.60
C PHE A 202 -5.46 -6.40 10.51
N TRP A 203 -4.26 -5.86 10.29
CA TRP A 203 -3.07 -6.22 11.04
C TRP A 203 -3.14 -5.78 12.52
N GLU A 204 -4.01 -4.83 12.84
CA GLU A 204 -4.28 -4.43 14.22
C GLU A 204 -5.47 -5.18 14.84
N SER A 205 -5.90 -6.30 14.23
CA SER A 205 -6.97 -7.16 14.78
C SER A 205 -8.34 -6.48 14.85
N CYS A 206 -8.59 -5.43 14.07
CA CYS A 206 -9.83 -4.67 14.09
C CYS A 206 -10.99 -5.48 13.48
N HIS A 207 -12.17 -5.46 14.15
CA HIS A 207 -13.36 -6.04 13.55
C HIS A 207 -13.80 -5.26 12.31
N ILE A 208 -14.32 -5.95 11.29
CA ILE A 208 -14.67 -5.33 10.00
C ILE A 208 -15.63 -4.15 10.13
N ASP A 209 -16.60 -4.21 11.02
CA ASP A 209 -17.60 -3.16 11.22
C ASP A 209 -16.98 -1.85 11.75
N TYR A 210 -15.81 -1.91 12.37
CA TYR A 210 -15.08 -0.75 12.91
C TYR A 210 -13.89 -0.34 12.04
N SER A 211 -13.62 -1.09 10.99
CA SER A 211 -12.41 -0.92 10.16
C SER A 211 -12.31 0.45 9.52
N LEU A 212 -13.43 1.03 9.06
CA LEU A 212 -13.43 2.38 8.50
C LEU A 212 -13.14 3.46 9.56
N ALA A 213 -13.75 3.35 10.75
CA ALA A 213 -13.48 4.28 11.85
C ALA A 213 -12.00 4.22 12.27
N HIS A 214 -11.43 3.02 12.33
CA HIS A 214 -10.02 2.83 12.64
C HIS A 214 -9.10 3.38 11.54
N MET A 215 -9.43 3.15 10.26
CA MET A 215 -8.75 3.79 9.13
C MET A 215 -8.70 5.32 9.24
N GLN A 216 -9.83 5.93 9.63
CA GLN A 216 -9.92 7.39 9.83
C GLN A 216 -9.01 7.86 10.97
N GLN A 217 -8.89 7.09 12.04
CA GLN A 217 -7.98 7.39 13.15
C GLN A 217 -6.51 7.28 12.72
N MET A 218 -6.13 6.19 12.03
CA MET A 218 -4.78 6.00 11.49
C MET A 218 -4.36 7.16 10.59
N TYR A 219 -5.22 7.50 9.62
CA TYR A 219 -4.98 8.62 8.72
C TYR A 219 -4.91 9.95 9.46
N GLY A 220 -5.82 10.18 10.42
CA GLY A 220 -5.84 11.38 11.27
C GLY A 220 -4.57 11.55 12.09
N GLN A 221 -3.99 10.46 12.58
CA GLN A 221 -2.70 10.49 13.29
C GLN A 221 -1.55 10.86 12.35
N ALA A 222 -1.45 10.22 11.17
CA ALA A 222 -0.46 10.58 10.17
C ALA A 222 -0.60 12.04 9.73
N LEU A 223 -1.84 12.52 9.50
CA LEU A 223 -2.13 13.90 9.13
C LEU A 223 -1.69 14.90 10.22
N SER A 224 -1.90 14.55 11.48
CA SER A 224 -1.48 15.39 12.61
C SER A 224 0.04 15.50 12.72
N ALA A 225 0.77 14.44 12.38
CA ALA A 225 2.23 14.43 12.37
C ALA A 225 2.83 15.13 11.14
N ALA A 226 2.05 15.31 10.07
CA ALA A 226 2.54 15.76 8.77
C ALA A 226 2.95 17.24 8.68
N ASN A 227 2.66 18.07 9.70
CA ASN A 227 2.98 19.51 9.70
C ASN A 227 2.49 20.26 8.45
N GLY A 228 1.27 19.94 7.98
CA GLY A 228 0.66 20.57 6.80
C GLY A 228 1.13 19.98 5.46
N LYS A 229 2.01 19.00 5.46
CA LYS A 229 2.39 18.26 4.25
C LYS A 229 1.26 17.34 3.81
N LYS A 230 1.25 16.99 2.53
CA LYS A 230 0.30 16.04 1.98
C LYS A 230 0.53 14.66 2.59
N VAL A 231 -0.57 13.97 2.92
CA VAL A 231 -0.55 12.58 3.37
C VAL A 231 -1.23 11.72 2.32
N ILE A 232 -0.60 10.62 1.94
CA ILE A 232 -1.12 9.61 1.02
C ILE A 232 -1.17 8.29 1.77
N ILE A 233 -2.28 7.56 1.68
CA ILE A 233 -2.36 6.19 2.16
C ILE A 233 -1.70 5.30 1.11
N THR A 234 -0.50 4.80 1.41
CA THR A 234 0.31 4.04 0.47
C THR A 234 0.00 2.56 0.43
N GLU A 235 -0.54 2.04 1.52
CA GLU A 235 -1.07 0.68 1.58
C GLU A 235 -2.27 0.62 2.51
N THR A 236 -3.30 -0.07 2.06
CA THR A 236 -4.43 -0.51 2.85
C THR A 236 -5.16 -1.64 2.12
N GLY A 237 -5.66 -2.62 2.86
CA GLY A 237 -6.35 -3.77 2.27
C GLY A 237 -6.97 -4.67 3.33
N TRP A 238 -7.65 -5.71 2.86
CA TRP A 238 -8.21 -6.77 3.67
C TRP A 238 -8.09 -8.10 2.93
N PRO A 239 -7.58 -9.19 3.53
CA PRO A 239 -7.43 -10.45 2.84
C PRO A 239 -8.79 -11.16 2.69
N SER A 240 -8.96 -11.85 1.56
CA SER A 240 -10.22 -12.59 1.29
C SER A 240 -10.25 -14.00 1.86
N LYS A 241 -9.09 -14.54 2.30
CA LYS A 241 -8.94 -15.89 2.88
C LYS A 241 -7.78 -15.94 3.85
N GLY A 242 -7.77 -16.96 4.70
CA GLY A 242 -6.71 -17.25 5.66
C GLY A 242 -7.21 -17.33 7.09
N GLU A 243 -6.29 -17.28 8.04
CA GLU A 243 -6.60 -17.35 9.46
C GLU A 243 -7.07 -16.01 10.01
N ASN A 244 -7.92 -16.05 11.03
CA ASN A 244 -8.32 -14.87 11.76
C ASN A 244 -7.13 -14.30 12.55
N LEU A 245 -7.04 -12.98 12.59
CA LEU A 245 -6.16 -12.27 13.50
C LEU A 245 -7.02 -11.55 14.55
N GLY A 246 -7.23 -12.18 15.69
CA GLY A 246 -8.14 -11.67 16.71
C GLY A 246 -9.56 -11.46 16.16
N ALA A 247 -10.05 -10.19 16.18
CA ALA A 247 -11.36 -9.86 15.66
C ALA A 247 -11.39 -9.64 14.13
N ALA A 248 -10.23 -9.50 13.50
CA ALA A 248 -10.12 -9.38 12.06
C ALA A 248 -10.27 -10.75 11.38
N GLN A 249 -11.30 -10.91 10.57
CA GLN A 249 -11.64 -12.17 9.90
C GLN A 249 -11.51 -12.02 8.38
N PRO A 250 -10.59 -12.76 7.73
CA PRO A 250 -10.51 -12.85 6.28
C PRO A 250 -11.77 -13.52 5.72
N SER A 251 -12.41 -12.88 4.76
CA SER A 251 -13.48 -13.47 3.96
C SER A 251 -13.73 -12.62 2.71
N ASP A 252 -14.36 -13.20 1.70
CA ASP A 252 -14.79 -12.45 0.50
C ASP A 252 -15.69 -11.26 0.86
N GLU A 253 -16.61 -11.48 1.80
CA GLU A 253 -17.55 -10.44 2.23
C GLU A 253 -16.83 -9.29 2.95
N ASN A 254 -15.92 -9.59 3.87
CA ASN A 254 -15.16 -8.57 4.60
C ASN A 254 -14.17 -7.83 3.68
N PHE A 255 -13.56 -8.54 2.72
CA PHE A 255 -12.76 -7.92 1.67
C PHE A 255 -13.58 -6.89 0.88
N LEU A 256 -14.77 -7.26 0.42
CA LEU A 256 -15.67 -6.39 -0.31
C LEU A 256 -16.12 -5.19 0.53
N LYS A 257 -16.53 -5.42 1.77
CA LYS A 257 -16.94 -4.35 2.71
C LYS A 257 -15.82 -3.34 2.94
N PHE A 258 -14.61 -3.84 3.23
CA PHE A 258 -13.45 -2.98 3.46
C PHE A 258 -13.09 -2.15 2.23
N PHE A 259 -13.03 -2.78 1.04
CA PHE A 259 -12.75 -2.09 -0.20
C PHE A 259 -13.76 -0.98 -0.48
N ILE A 260 -15.05 -1.30 -0.43
CA ILE A 260 -16.13 -0.35 -0.75
C ILE A 260 -16.09 0.85 0.21
N ASN A 261 -16.03 0.59 1.52
CA ASN A 261 -16.02 1.64 2.53
C ASN A 261 -14.77 2.53 2.42
N THR A 262 -13.61 1.94 2.26
CA THR A 262 -12.35 2.69 2.14
C THR A 262 -12.34 3.55 0.87
N GLN A 263 -12.70 2.99 -0.29
CA GLN A 263 -12.68 3.74 -1.56
C GLN A 263 -13.70 4.89 -1.57
N ASN A 264 -14.91 4.66 -1.07
CA ASN A 264 -15.93 5.72 -0.99
C ASN A 264 -15.54 6.82 0.00
N TRP A 265 -14.98 6.47 1.15
CA TRP A 265 -14.46 7.44 2.11
C TRP A 265 -13.32 8.28 1.50
N CYS A 266 -12.31 7.63 0.91
CA CYS A 266 -11.20 8.32 0.27
C CYS A 266 -11.70 9.27 -0.83
N LYS A 267 -12.61 8.82 -1.69
CA LYS A 267 -13.22 9.66 -2.73
C LYS A 267 -13.96 10.86 -2.15
N LYS A 268 -14.78 10.65 -1.12
CA LYS A 268 -15.57 11.72 -0.46
C LYS A 268 -14.68 12.74 0.24
N ALA A 269 -13.60 12.29 0.88
CA ALA A 269 -12.68 13.14 1.63
C ALA A 269 -11.54 13.74 0.77
N GLY A 270 -11.42 13.35 -0.50
CA GLY A 270 -10.35 13.79 -1.38
C GLY A 270 -8.97 13.22 -0.99
N ILE A 271 -8.95 12.03 -0.40
CA ILE A 271 -7.73 11.35 0.07
C ILE A 271 -7.18 10.47 -1.05
N GLU A 272 -5.90 10.63 -1.34
CA GLU A 272 -5.18 9.74 -2.26
C GLU A 272 -4.80 8.45 -1.55
N SER A 273 -5.13 7.30 -2.17
CA SER A 273 -4.85 6.00 -1.56
C SER A 273 -4.46 4.94 -2.59
N PHE A 274 -3.58 4.04 -2.19
CA PHE A 274 -3.21 2.85 -2.94
C PHE A 274 -3.77 1.61 -2.24
N TYR A 275 -4.60 0.85 -2.95
CA TYR A 275 -5.17 -0.37 -2.40
C TYR A 275 -4.17 -1.52 -2.52
N PHE A 276 -3.99 -2.27 -1.46
CA PHE A 276 -3.15 -3.45 -1.42
C PHE A 276 -4.03 -4.71 -1.51
N SER A 277 -4.03 -5.43 -2.64
CA SER A 277 -3.13 -5.31 -3.76
C SER A 277 -3.85 -5.63 -5.08
N SER A 278 -3.11 -5.62 -6.18
CA SER A 278 -3.67 -5.90 -7.50
C SER A 278 -4.00 -7.38 -7.68
N PHE A 279 -3.03 -8.26 -7.58
CA PHE A 279 -3.20 -9.70 -7.79
C PHE A 279 -2.86 -10.48 -6.53
N ASP A 280 -3.45 -11.66 -6.37
CA ASP A 280 -3.05 -12.62 -5.36
C ASP A 280 -1.61 -13.12 -5.63
N GLU A 281 -0.80 -13.23 -4.55
CA GLU A 281 0.62 -13.60 -4.64
C GLU A 281 0.96 -14.74 -3.69
N SER A 282 1.18 -15.94 -4.23
CA SER A 282 1.40 -17.15 -3.45
C SER A 282 2.68 -17.15 -2.61
N TRP A 283 3.70 -16.37 -3.00
CA TRP A 283 4.99 -16.32 -2.31
C TRP A 283 4.90 -15.70 -0.89
N LYS A 284 3.92 -14.85 -0.64
CA LYS A 284 3.77 -14.15 0.64
C LYS A 284 3.34 -15.04 1.81
N VAL A 285 2.92 -16.27 1.53
CA VAL A 285 2.49 -17.22 2.57
C VAL A 285 3.57 -17.50 3.61
N GLY A 286 4.86 -17.47 3.20
CA GLY A 286 5.99 -17.70 4.10
C GLY A 286 6.08 -16.68 5.23
N ASP A 287 5.84 -15.42 4.95
CA ASP A 287 6.02 -14.32 5.90
C ASP A 287 4.71 -13.90 6.60
N GLU A 288 3.60 -13.90 5.88
CA GLU A 288 2.32 -13.40 6.36
C GLU A 288 1.32 -14.49 6.75
N GLY A 289 1.66 -15.77 6.59
CA GLY A 289 0.71 -16.88 6.71
C GLY A 289 -0.22 -16.96 5.50
N ILE A 290 -1.28 -17.76 5.58
CA ILE A 290 -2.20 -17.98 4.45
C ILE A 290 -2.80 -16.67 3.93
N VAL A 291 -3.05 -15.70 4.80
CA VAL A 291 -3.61 -14.39 4.41
C VAL A 291 -2.74 -13.68 3.37
N GLY A 292 -1.43 -13.85 3.42
CA GLY A 292 -0.46 -13.21 2.50
C GLY A 292 -0.79 -13.45 1.03
N ALA A 293 -1.33 -14.62 0.70
CA ALA A 293 -1.65 -14.98 -0.68
C ALA A 293 -2.97 -14.38 -1.21
N TYR A 294 -3.79 -13.68 -0.38
CA TYR A 294 -5.17 -13.39 -0.76
C TYR A 294 -5.58 -11.91 -0.62
N TRP A 295 -4.66 -11.00 -0.84
CA TRP A 295 -4.90 -9.55 -0.81
C TRP A 295 -5.39 -8.94 -2.13
N GLY A 296 -5.22 -9.68 -3.24
CA GLY A 296 -5.51 -9.19 -4.59
C GLY A 296 -6.99 -8.91 -4.85
N ILE A 297 -7.29 -7.89 -5.66
CA ILE A 297 -8.60 -7.69 -6.28
C ILE A 297 -8.79 -8.73 -7.41
N TRP A 298 -7.72 -9.05 -8.12
CA TRP A 298 -7.65 -10.14 -9.08
C TRP A 298 -6.96 -11.36 -8.46
N ASP A 299 -7.35 -12.54 -8.88
CA ASP A 299 -6.73 -13.78 -8.45
C ASP A 299 -5.33 -13.97 -9.07
N LYS A 300 -4.61 -15.01 -8.65
CA LYS A 300 -3.29 -15.36 -9.20
C LYS A 300 -3.31 -15.70 -10.70
N ASN A 301 -4.48 -16.00 -11.28
CA ASN A 301 -4.66 -16.26 -12.72
C ASN A 301 -5.13 -15.01 -13.46
N GLU A 302 -4.97 -13.82 -12.88
CA GLU A 302 -5.29 -12.52 -13.46
C GLU A 302 -6.79 -12.30 -13.71
N LYS A 303 -7.67 -13.04 -13.03
CA LYS A 303 -9.12 -12.90 -13.14
C LYS A 303 -9.66 -12.05 -11.98
N LEU A 304 -10.54 -11.11 -12.30
CA LEU A 304 -11.27 -10.37 -11.28
C LEU A 304 -12.05 -11.36 -10.40
N LYS A 305 -11.92 -11.21 -9.06
CA LYS A 305 -12.48 -12.18 -8.10
C LYS A 305 -13.99 -12.06 -7.94
N TYR A 306 -14.55 -10.88 -8.22
CA TYR A 306 -15.94 -10.57 -7.91
C TYR A 306 -16.70 -9.91 -9.09
#